data_0acde3503d36a9aca6af3e9df2174aee
#
_entry.id   0acde3503d36a9aca6af3e9df2174aee
#
_cell.length_a   1.000
_cell.length_b   1.000
_cell.length_c   1.000
_cell.angle_alpha   90.00
_cell.angle_beta   90.00
_cell.angle_gamma   90.00
#
_symmetry.space_group_name_H-M   'P 1'
#
loop_
_entity.id
_entity.type
_entity.pdbx_description
1 polymer ?
#
loop_
_entity_poly.entity_id
_entity_poly.type
_entity_poly.pdbx_seq_one_letter_code
_entity_poly.pdbx_strand_id
1 'polypeptide(L)'
;MLVTTDTWRRTFPAAVVGALIMRGVRNPEQSAALEAAKRRLEEDLRDAATASRHGGLSADRVLRAYVDYYRARGKTYQVKAQRDSVASKGKPIPRRAALVEAMFMAELTNLILTAGHDLDAMTPPLRADVTADGDRYILLNGAEAVLERGDMMMADGVGIVASVLRGPDQRTRITPETRHVLFAAYAPAGVGADAVRNHLDDIQANVRLVAPEAQTEELATLTAS
;
A
#
# COMPACT_ATOMS: atom_id res chain seq x y z
N MET A 1 -10.71 -0.68 14.12
CA MET A 1 -11.27 0.28 13.14
C MET A 1 -10.34 1.47 12.99
N LEU A 2 -9.97 1.80 11.77
CA LEU A 2 -9.14 2.97 11.42
C LEU A 2 -10.01 4.24 11.45
N VAL A 3 -9.48 5.35 12.01
CA VAL A 3 -10.12 6.67 11.99
C VAL A 3 -9.20 7.71 11.34
N THR A 4 -9.76 8.84 10.91
CA THR A 4 -9.00 9.98 10.42
C THR A 4 -9.03 11.12 11.43
N THR A 5 -7.89 11.80 11.63
CA THR A 5 -7.85 12.99 12.51
C THR A 5 -8.39 14.24 11.79
N ASP A 6 -8.79 15.26 12.56
CA ASP A 6 -9.19 16.55 11.98
C ASP A 6 -8.03 17.23 11.26
N THR A 7 -6.79 17.03 11.76
CA THR A 7 -5.58 17.54 11.12
C THR A 7 -5.40 16.91 9.75
N TRP A 8 -5.57 15.59 9.65
CA TRP A 8 -5.47 14.89 8.37
C TRP A 8 -6.53 15.40 7.36
N ARG A 9 -7.80 15.50 7.79
CA ARG A 9 -8.88 15.98 6.93
C ARG A 9 -8.64 17.40 6.39
N ARG A 10 -8.15 18.31 7.26
CA ARG A 10 -7.83 19.68 6.84
C ARG A 10 -6.60 19.79 5.95
N THR A 11 -5.58 18.96 6.20
CA THR A 11 -4.31 19.00 5.44
C THR A 11 -4.43 18.37 4.07
N PHE A 12 -5.24 17.33 3.95
CA PHE A 12 -5.38 16.54 2.72
C PHE A 12 -6.84 16.47 2.23
N PRO A 13 -7.46 17.61 1.89
CA PRO A 13 -8.85 17.60 1.41
C PRO A 13 -8.97 16.69 0.18
N ALA A 14 -10.05 15.89 0.13
CA ALA A 14 -10.31 14.88 -0.90
C ALA A 14 -9.27 13.73 -1.00
N ALA A 15 -8.36 13.61 -0.04
CA ALA A 15 -7.56 12.38 0.09
C ALA A 15 -8.42 11.23 0.62
N VAL A 16 -7.98 9.99 0.35
CA VAL A 16 -8.65 8.78 0.81
C VAL A 16 -7.64 7.89 1.52
N VAL A 17 -8.01 7.34 2.66
CA VAL A 17 -7.31 6.22 3.27
C VAL A 17 -8.20 4.99 3.23
N GLY A 18 -7.64 3.87 2.76
CA GLY A 18 -8.32 2.58 2.70
C GLY A 18 -7.75 1.60 3.72
N ALA A 19 -8.59 0.74 4.25
CA ALA A 19 -8.19 -0.35 5.14
C ALA A 19 -8.83 -1.66 4.69
N LEU A 20 -8.02 -2.70 4.54
CA LEU A 20 -8.44 -4.08 4.38
C LEU A 20 -7.86 -4.89 5.53
N ILE A 21 -8.73 -5.45 6.37
CA ILE A 21 -8.36 -6.34 7.48
C ILE A 21 -8.78 -7.76 7.12
N MET A 22 -7.83 -8.70 7.20
CA MET A 22 -8.08 -10.12 6.94
C MET A 22 -7.50 -10.98 8.06
N ARG A 23 -8.29 -11.96 8.50
CA ARG A 23 -7.92 -12.97 9.50
C ARG A 23 -7.75 -14.34 8.86
N GLY A 24 -6.96 -15.20 9.51
CA GLY A 24 -6.69 -16.56 9.04
C GLY A 24 -5.82 -16.59 7.79
N VAL A 25 -5.06 -15.53 7.56
CA VAL A 25 -4.10 -15.46 6.43
C VAL A 25 -2.92 -16.40 6.67
N ARG A 26 -2.21 -16.73 5.59
CA ARG A 26 -0.95 -17.48 5.61
C ARG A 26 0.09 -16.68 4.86
N ASN A 27 1.32 -16.72 5.35
CA ASN A 27 2.43 -15.99 4.76
C ASN A 27 3.63 -16.91 4.46
N PRO A 28 3.47 -17.93 3.60
CA PRO A 28 4.57 -18.81 3.22
C PRO A 28 5.61 -18.03 2.37
N GLU A 29 6.83 -18.53 2.36
CA GLU A 29 7.88 -18.00 1.48
C GLU A 29 7.58 -18.21 0.00
N GLN A 30 6.77 -19.22 -0.34
CA GLN A 30 6.42 -19.55 -1.72
C GLN A 30 4.98 -20.05 -1.81
N SER A 31 4.30 -19.66 -2.89
CA SER A 31 2.97 -20.16 -3.27
C SER A 31 2.92 -20.35 -4.78
N ALA A 32 2.67 -21.56 -5.23
CA ALA A 32 2.58 -21.87 -6.66
C ALA A 32 1.48 -21.07 -7.37
N ALA A 33 0.34 -20.86 -6.68
CA ALA A 33 -0.78 -20.09 -7.21
C ALA A 33 -0.40 -18.61 -7.37
N LEU A 34 0.29 -18.04 -6.38
CA LEU A 34 0.76 -16.64 -6.43
C LEU A 34 1.85 -16.45 -7.49
N GLU A 35 2.79 -17.41 -7.61
CA GLU A 35 3.81 -17.37 -8.65
C GLU A 35 3.21 -17.45 -10.08
N ALA A 36 2.14 -18.24 -10.27
CA ALA A 36 1.42 -18.25 -11.53
C ALA A 36 0.73 -16.91 -11.84
N ALA A 37 0.10 -16.30 -10.84
CA ALA A 37 -0.54 -14.99 -10.97
C ALA A 37 0.49 -13.87 -11.24
N LYS A 38 1.66 -13.90 -10.58
CA LYS A 38 2.78 -12.97 -10.83
C LYS A 38 3.23 -13.02 -12.29
N ARG A 39 3.46 -14.23 -12.83
CA ARG A 39 3.88 -14.39 -14.24
C ARG A 39 2.85 -13.80 -15.22
N ARG A 40 1.56 -14.03 -14.98
CA ARG A 40 0.50 -13.44 -15.81
C ARG A 40 0.53 -11.91 -15.72
N LEU A 41 0.61 -11.36 -14.51
CA LEU A 41 0.70 -9.91 -14.33
C LEU A 41 1.94 -9.33 -15.04
N GLU A 42 3.09 -10.01 -14.99
CA GLU A 42 4.29 -9.58 -15.70
C GLU A 42 4.09 -9.55 -17.21
N GLU A 43 3.41 -10.55 -17.77
CA GLU A 43 3.05 -10.63 -19.19
C GLU A 43 2.09 -9.48 -19.55
N ASP A 44 1.00 -9.32 -18.80
CA ASP A 44 0.01 -8.25 -19.01
C ASP A 44 0.63 -6.85 -18.97
N LEU A 45 1.55 -6.61 -18.03
CA LEU A 45 2.25 -5.33 -17.93
C LEU A 45 3.18 -5.06 -19.10
N ARG A 46 3.88 -6.10 -19.61
CA ARG A 46 4.75 -5.98 -20.80
C ARG A 46 3.93 -5.75 -22.06
N ASP A 47 2.83 -6.48 -22.23
CA ASP A 47 1.91 -6.34 -23.36
C ASP A 47 1.28 -4.96 -23.38
N ALA A 48 0.81 -4.47 -22.22
CA ALA A 48 0.29 -3.12 -22.08
C ALA A 48 1.35 -2.05 -22.41
N ALA A 49 2.60 -2.23 -22.00
CA ALA A 49 3.67 -1.30 -22.32
C ALA A 49 4.02 -1.30 -23.83
N THR A 50 3.87 -2.44 -24.48
CA THR A 50 4.11 -2.59 -25.93
C THR A 50 2.93 -2.05 -26.74
N ALA A 51 1.69 -2.36 -26.34
CA ALA A 51 0.48 -1.93 -27.04
C ALA A 51 0.15 -0.47 -26.77
N SER A 52 0.48 0.03 -25.61
CA SER A 52 0.07 1.34 -25.11
C SER A 52 1.22 2.30 -24.96
N ARG A 53 1.46 3.01 -25.95
CA ARG A 53 1.77 4.44 -25.78
C ARG A 53 0.53 5.21 -25.29
N HIS A 54 -0.53 4.50 -24.86
CA HIS A 54 -1.82 5.03 -24.42
C HIS A 54 -2.27 4.32 -23.15
N GLY A 55 -1.77 4.77 -21.99
CA GLY A 55 -2.33 4.42 -20.68
C GLY A 55 -3.80 4.86 -20.59
N GLY A 56 -4.66 4.04 -19.99
CA GLY A 56 -6.04 4.44 -19.78
C GLY A 56 -6.12 5.69 -18.88
N LEU A 57 -7.10 6.57 -19.15
CA LEU A 57 -7.29 7.85 -18.45
C LEU A 57 -7.30 7.73 -16.92
N SER A 58 -7.77 6.60 -16.38
CA SER A 58 -7.82 6.33 -14.94
C SER A 58 -6.43 6.12 -14.34
N ALA A 59 -5.59 5.28 -14.95
CA ALA A 59 -4.22 5.03 -14.49
C ALA A 59 -3.35 6.29 -14.53
N ASP A 60 -3.53 7.12 -15.55
CA ASP A 60 -2.84 8.41 -15.68
C ASP A 60 -3.24 9.39 -14.57
N ARG A 61 -4.52 9.35 -14.12
CA ARG A 61 -5.01 10.20 -13.04
C ARG A 61 -4.42 9.79 -11.69
N VAL A 62 -4.42 8.49 -11.37
CA VAL A 62 -3.82 7.95 -10.15
C VAL A 62 -2.33 8.28 -10.12
N LEU A 63 -1.62 7.97 -11.20
CA LEU A 63 -0.20 8.25 -11.31
C LEU A 63 0.14 9.73 -11.09
N ARG A 64 -0.62 10.63 -11.71
CA ARG A 64 -0.42 12.09 -11.55
C ARG A 64 -0.59 12.52 -10.10
N ALA A 65 -1.64 12.06 -9.42
CA ALA A 65 -1.88 12.39 -8.01
C ALA A 65 -0.69 12.03 -7.11
N TYR A 66 -0.13 10.83 -7.28
CA TYR A 66 1.06 10.43 -6.52
C TYR A 66 2.32 11.17 -6.94
N VAL A 67 2.55 11.35 -8.24
CA VAL A 67 3.72 12.11 -8.73
C VAL A 67 3.71 13.54 -8.17
N ASP A 68 2.56 14.21 -8.16
CA ASP A 68 2.43 15.56 -7.61
C ASP A 68 2.64 15.58 -6.10
N TYR A 69 2.07 14.59 -5.37
CA TYR A 69 2.27 14.44 -3.93
C TYR A 69 3.75 14.29 -3.55
N TYR A 70 4.47 13.40 -4.24
CA TYR A 70 5.90 13.14 -4.00
C TYR A 70 6.78 14.31 -4.44
N ARG A 71 6.51 14.89 -5.61
CA ARG A 71 7.27 16.04 -6.15
C ARG A 71 7.19 17.26 -5.25
N ALA A 72 6.01 17.55 -4.67
CA ALA A 72 5.83 18.64 -3.72
C ALA A 72 6.72 18.51 -2.47
N ARG A 73 7.29 17.31 -2.23
CA ARG A 73 8.18 16.97 -1.11
C ARG A 73 9.59 16.58 -1.55
N GLY A 74 9.98 16.93 -2.78
CA GLY A 74 11.30 16.66 -3.34
C GLY A 74 11.61 15.17 -3.53
N LYS A 75 10.58 14.32 -3.69
CA LYS A 75 10.70 12.86 -3.81
C LYS A 75 10.18 12.37 -5.16
N THR A 76 10.51 11.11 -5.46
CA THR A 76 10.02 10.40 -6.66
C THR A 76 9.11 9.25 -6.23
N TYR A 77 7.99 9.08 -6.93
CA TYR A 77 7.06 7.99 -6.66
C TYR A 77 7.64 6.64 -7.10
N GLN A 78 7.99 5.81 -6.13
CA GLN A 78 8.72 4.57 -6.35
C GLN A 78 7.88 3.49 -7.07
N VAL A 79 6.57 3.40 -6.85
CA VAL A 79 5.73 2.36 -7.47
C VAL A 79 5.74 2.48 -8.99
N LYS A 80 5.77 3.71 -9.54
CA LYS A 80 5.95 3.90 -10.98
C LYS A 80 7.26 3.31 -11.47
N ALA A 81 8.37 3.58 -10.79
CA ALA A 81 9.68 3.06 -11.19
C ALA A 81 9.75 1.54 -11.10
N GLN A 82 9.07 0.95 -10.10
CA GLN A 82 8.94 -0.50 -9.95
C GLN A 82 8.12 -1.11 -11.10
N ARG A 83 6.96 -0.53 -11.42
CA ARG A 83 6.14 -0.95 -12.57
C ARG A 83 6.91 -0.87 -13.88
N ASP A 84 7.58 0.26 -14.15
CA ASP A 84 8.42 0.45 -15.35
C ASP A 84 9.55 -0.59 -15.43
N SER A 85 10.09 -1.00 -14.28
CA SER A 85 11.13 -2.04 -14.20
C SER A 85 10.61 -3.40 -14.65
N VAL A 86 9.37 -3.76 -14.31
CA VAL A 86 8.72 -5.00 -14.75
C VAL A 86 8.28 -4.89 -16.21
N ALA A 87 7.51 -3.84 -16.51
CA ALA A 87 6.84 -3.67 -17.80
C ALA A 87 7.82 -3.43 -18.98
N SER A 88 8.82 -2.56 -18.78
CA SER A 88 9.69 -2.10 -19.86
C SER A 88 11.08 -2.71 -19.82
N LYS A 89 11.59 -3.08 -18.62
CA LYS A 89 12.94 -3.67 -18.47
C LYS A 89 12.91 -5.18 -18.31
N GLY A 90 11.72 -5.80 -18.30
CA GLY A 90 11.53 -7.25 -18.19
C GLY A 90 11.99 -7.86 -16.86
N LYS A 91 12.20 -7.05 -15.81
CA LYS A 91 12.57 -7.58 -14.49
C LYS A 91 11.40 -8.34 -13.87
N PRO A 92 11.65 -9.49 -13.24
CA PRO A 92 10.57 -10.21 -12.55
C PRO A 92 10.10 -9.44 -11.32
N ILE A 93 8.85 -9.67 -10.92
CA ILE A 93 8.33 -9.24 -9.63
C ILE A 93 9.16 -9.91 -8.52
N PRO A 94 9.74 -9.14 -7.58
CA PRO A 94 10.61 -9.70 -6.56
C PRO A 94 9.92 -10.76 -5.71
N ARG A 95 10.68 -11.79 -5.32
CA ARG A 95 10.22 -12.74 -4.31
C ARG A 95 10.34 -12.13 -2.93
N ARG A 96 9.26 -12.21 -2.20
CA ARG A 96 9.10 -11.77 -0.81
C ARG A 96 8.23 -12.80 -0.08
N ALA A 97 7.75 -12.48 1.10
CA ALA A 97 6.69 -13.25 1.73
C ALA A 97 5.35 -13.03 1.00
N ALA A 98 4.51 -14.06 0.92
CA ALA A 98 3.32 -14.10 0.05
C ALA A 98 2.34 -12.94 0.25
N LEU A 99 2.11 -12.49 1.50
CA LEU A 99 1.23 -11.33 1.78
C LEU A 99 1.80 -10.02 1.21
N VAL A 100 3.13 -9.85 1.26
CA VAL A 100 3.81 -8.68 0.68
C VAL A 100 3.73 -8.72 -0.84
N GLU A 101 3.89 -9.90 -1.45
CA GLU A 101 3.74 -10.07 -2.90
C GLU A 101 2.31 -9.81 -3.38
N ALA A 102 1.31 -10.31 -2.65
CA ALA A 102 -0.10 -10.08 -2.94
C ALA A 102 -0.46 -8.58 -2.97
N MET A 103 0.01 -7.83 -1.99
CA MET A 103 -0.11 -6.37 -1.94
C MET A 103 0.64 -5.71 -3.10
N PHE A 104 1.89 -6.08 -3.33
CA PHE A 104 2.75 -5.48 -4.35
C PHE A 104 2.22 -5.69 -5.78
N MET A 105 1.61 -6.84 -6.07
CA MET A 105 0.94 -7.10 -7.34
C MET A 105 -0.17 -6.08 -7.59
N ALA A 106 -1.02 -5.79 -6.60
CA ALA A 106 -2.06 -4.79 -6.71
C ALA A 106 -1.48 -3.37 -6.86
N GLU A 107 -0.37 -3.04 -6.18
CA GLU A 107 0.34 -1.78 -6.37
C GLU A 107 0.82 -1.59 -7.81
N LEU A 108 1.40 -2.63 -8.41
CA LEU A 108 1.86 -2.58 -9.80
C LEU A 108 0.71 -2.45 -10.80
N THR A 109 -0.45 -3.03 -10.49
CA THR A 109 -1.66 -2.93 -11.33
C THR A 109 -2.28 -1.56 -11.25
N ASN A 110 -2.53 -1.07 -10.04
CA ASN A 110 -3.38 0.10 -9.78
C ASN A 110 -2.60 1.39 -9.52
N LEU A 111 -1.29 1.30 -9.32
CA LEU A 111 -0.43 2.43 -8.95
C LEU A 111 -0.87 3.13 -7.65
N ILE A 112 -1.45 2.39 -6.70
CA ILE A 112 -1.87 2.90 -5.39
C ILE A 112 -0.93 2.35 -4.32
N LEU A 113 -0.33 3.25 -3.53
CA LEU A 113 0.60 2.90 -2.46
C LEU A 113 -0.12 2.26 -1.28
N THR A 114 0.43 1.16 -0.78
CA THR A 114 -0.11 0.42 0.36
C THR A 114 0.99 0.06 1.35
N ALA A 115 0.69 0.06 2.63
CA ALA A 115 1.50 -0.55 3.67
C ALA A 115 0.77 -1.76 4.25
N GLY A 116 1.52 -2.86 4.43
CA GLY A 116 1.00 -4.08 5.07
C GLY A 116 1.56 -4.22 6.49
N HIS A 117 0.69 -4.55 7.44
CA HIS A 117 1.02 -4.66 8.85
C HIS A 117 0.47 -5.96 9.45
N ASP A 118 1.23 -6.54 10.36
CA ASP A 118 0.72 -7.55 11.28
C ASP A 118 -0.19 -6.87 12.30
N LEU A 119 -1.50 -7.12 12.22
CA LEU A 119 -2.48 -6.43 13.06
C LEU A 119 -2.36 -6.84 14.54
N ASP A 120 -1.89 -8.07 14.81
CA ASP A 120 -1.68 -8.54 16.19
C ASP A 120 -0.50 -7.83 16.87
N ALA A 121 0.40 -7.21 16.10
CA ALA A 121 1.49 -6.38 16.61
C ALA A 121 1.10 -4.90 16.78
N MET A 122 -0.13 -4.52 16.44
CA MET A 122 -0.63 -3.14 16.54
C MET A 122 -1.45 -2.94 17.82
N THR A 123 -1.46 -1.71 18.31
CA THR A 123 -2.22 -1.31 19.50
C THR A 123 -3.27 -0.26 19.13
N PRO A 124 -4.58 -0.55 19.21
CA PRO A 124 -5.61 0.46 18.95
C PRO A 124 -5.51 1.70 19.88
N PRO A 125 -6.00 2.87 19.45
CA PRO A 125 -6.70 3.16 18.19
C PRO A 125 -5.75 3.33 17.00
N LEU A 126 -6.21 2.90 15.80
CA LEU A 126 -5.50 3.16 14.55
C LEU A 126 -6.01 4.48 13.96
N ARG A 127 -5.11 5.37 13.57
CA ARG A 127 -5.47 6.68 13.02
C ARG A 127 -4.61 7.07 11.83
N ALA A 128 -5.24 7.58 10.79
CA ALA A 128 -4.57 8.33 9.74
C ALA A 128 -4.39 9.77 10.21
N ASP A 129 -3.17 10.29 10.11
CA ASP A 129 -2.77 11.60 10.63
C ASP A 129 -1.71 12.25 9.72
N VAL A 130 -1.16 13.36 10.17
CA VAL A 130 -0.13 14.15 9.49
C VAL A 130 1.13 14.16 10.34
N THR A 131 2.28 13.93 9.72
CA THR A 131 3.57 14.01 10.43
C THR A 131 3.86 15.42 10.94
N ALA A 132 4.50 15.52 12.10
CA ALA A 132 5.11 16.73 12.64
C ALA A 132 6.64 16.70 12.48
N ASP A 133 7.28 17.89 12.60
CA ASP A 133 8.74 17.95 12.58
C ASP A 133 9.32 17.24 13.80
N GLY A 134 10.29 16.36 13.55
CA GLY A 134 10.96 15.59 14.56
C GLY A 134 10.25 14.31 15.00
N ASP A 135 9.08 13.98 14.42
CA ASP A 135 8.49 12.65 14.57
C ASP A 135 9.48 11.55 14.16
N ARG A 136 9.47 10.41 14.88
CA ARG A 136 10.44 9.35 14.67
C ARG A 136 9.80 7.97 14.75
N TYR A 137 10.35 7.04 13.97
CA TYR A 137 10.07 5.61 14.10
C TYR A 137 11.19 4.79 13.44
N ILE A 138 11.22 3.48 13.70
CA ILE A 138 12.21 2.58 13.12
C ILE A 138 11.66 1.94 11.85
N LEU A 139 12.35 2.13 10.73
CA LEU A 139 12.04 1.54 9.43
C LEU A 139 12.28 0.03 9.41
N LEU A 140 11.74 -0.68 8.40
CA LEU A 140 11.94 -2.12 8.19
C LEU A 140 13.39 -2.56 8.17
N ASN A 141 14.31 -1.71 7.74
CA ASN A 141 15.76 -1.99 7.70
C ASN A 141 16.49 -1.70 9.02
N GLY A 142 15.75 -1.33 10.07
CA GLY A 142 16.31 -1.01 11.39
C GLY A 142 16.84 0.41 11.55
N ALA A 143 16.82 1.22 10.50
CA ALA A 143 17.26 2.62 10.58
C ALA A 143 16.16 3.51 11.21
N GLU A 144 16.56 4.49 12.01
CA GLU A 144 15.65 5.51 12.50
C GLU A 144 15.27 6.48 11.36
N ALA A 145 13.98 6.69 11.16
CA ALA A 145 13.45 7.76 10.31
C ALA A 145 13.11 8.96 11.18
N VAL A 146 13.66 10.11 10.84
CA VAL A 146 13.22 11.41 11.36
C VAL A 146 12.33 12.03 10.28
N LEU A 147 11.12 12.42 10.65
CA LEU A 147 10.12 12.92 9.72
C LEU A 147 10.07 14.44 9.71
N GLU A 148 9.69 14.96 8.56
CA GLU A 148 9.34 16.35 8.36
C GLU A 148 7.83 16.50 8.39
N ARG A 149 7.34 17.68 8.73
CA ARG A 149 5.92 18.00 8.76
C ARG A 149 5.26 17.82 7.40
N GLY A 150 4.02 17.32 7.40
CA GLY A 150 3.12 17.40 6.25
C GLY A 150 3.09 16.17 5.36
N ASP A 151 3.61 15.01 5.82
CA ASP A 151 3.38 13.72 5.16
C ASP A 151 2.13 13.03 5.73
N MET A 152 1.43 12.28 4.89
CA MET A 152 0.40 11.36 5.37
C MET A 152 1.03 10.21 6.13
N MET A 153 0.50 9.91 7.31
CA MET A 153 0.97 8.80 8.12
C MET A 153 -0.19 8.01 8.73
N MET A 154 0.14 6.82 9.19
CA MET A 154 -0.70 6.06 10.12
C MET A 154 0.05 5.85 11.43
N ALA A 155 -0.69 5.97 12.54
CA ALA A 155 -0.21 5.65 13.87
C ALA A 155 -1.20 4.75 14.59
N ASP A 156 -0.67 4.00 15.56
CA ASP A 156 -1.44 3.23 16.53
C ASP A 156 -1.31 3.83 17.95
N GLY A 157 -1.71 3.11 18.98
CA GLY A 157 -1.62 3.54 20.37
C GLY A 157 -0.19 3.66 20.91
N VAL A 158 0.80 3.09 20.22
CA VAL A 158 2.22 3.13 20.60
C VAL A 158 2.97 4.24 19.84
N GLY A 159 2.67 4.46 18.56
CA GLY A 159 3.35 5.44 17.74
C GLY A 159 3.11 5.30 16.25
N ILE A 160 3.96 5.91 15.44
CA ILE A 160 3.85 5.88 13.98
C ILE A 160 4.19 4.47 13.47
N VAL A 161 3.33 3.93 12.61
CA VAL A 161 3.49 2.62 11.98
C VAL A 161 3.82 2.71 10.49
N ALA A 162 3.48 3.81 9.84
CA ALA A 162 3.87 4.08 8.45
C ALA A 162 3.79 5.56 8.12
N SER A 163 4.63 6.03 7.20
CA SER A 163 4.45 7.29 6.48
C SER A 163 4.57 7.07 4.97
N VAL A 164 3.86 7.87 4.18
CA VAL A 164 3.80 7.70 2.73
C VAL A 164 5.19 7.84 2.10
N LEU A 165 6.00 8.77 2.59
CA LEU A 165 7.33 9.06 2.03
C LEU A 165 8.45 8.13 2.53
N ARG A 166 8.23 7.39 3.63
CA ARG A 166 9.27 6.57 4.26
C ARG A 166 8.92 5.08 4.34
N GLY A 167 7.64 4.74 4.24
CA GLY A 167 7.15 3.36 4.31
C GLY A 167 6.82 2.89 5.73
N PRO A 168 6.58 1.57 5.91
CA PRO A 168 6.15 0.98 7.18
C PRO A 168 7.27 0.85 8.21
N ASP A 169 6.86 0.71 9.47
CA ASP A 169 7.74 0.48 10.62
C ASP A 169 8.20 -0.98 10.72
N GLN A 170 9.21 -1.19 11.57
CA GLN A 170 9.76 -2.51 11.83
C GLN A 170 8.88 -3.32 12.79
N ARG A 171 8.23 -2.66 13.76
CA ARG A 171 7.48 -3.29 14.85
C ARG A 171 6.28 -4.07 14.34
N THR A 172 5.52 -3.46 13.43
CA THR A 172 4.28 -4.05 12.89
C THR A 172 4.47 -4.75 11.55
N ARG A 173 5.72 -5.05 11.18
CA ARG A 173 6.01 -5.72 9.89
C ARG A 173 5.33 -7.08 9.78
N ILE A 174 4.93 -7.40 8.57
CA ILE A 174 4.45 -8.74 8.22
C ILE A 174 5.60 -9.75 8.38
N THR A 175 5.34 -10.86 9.07
CA THR A 175 6.28 -11.96 9.32
C THR A 175 5.70 -13.29 8.83
N PRO A 176 6.47 -14.39 8.77
CA PRO A 176 5.92 -15.72 8.45
C PRO A 176 4.81 -16.18 9.39
N GLU A 177 4.81 -15.68 10.63
CA GLU A 177 3.85 -16.00 11.68
C GLU A 177 2.56 -15.18 11.59
N THR A 178 2.51 -14.11 10.79
CA THR A 178 1.33 -13.25 10.62
C THR A 178 0.12 -14.05 10.21
N ARG A 179 -0.97 -13.93 10.99
CA ARG A 179 -2.27 -14.57 10.75
C ARG A 179 -3.42 -13.57 10.65
N HIS A 180 -3.15 -12.33 11.06
CA HIS A 180 -4.11 -11.25 11.06
C HIS A 180 -3.40 -10.03 10.46
N VAL A 181 -3.86 -9.55 9.31
CA VAL A 181 -3.18 -8.55 8.52
C VAL A 181 -4.05 -7.33 8.27
N LEU A 182 -3.44 -6.16 8.33
CA LEU A 182 -3.98 -4.89 7.83
C LEU A 182 -3.20 -4.47 6.58
N PHE A 183 -3.92 -4.20 5.49
CA PHE A 183 -3.40 -3.45 4.35
C PHE A 183 -4.01 -2.05 4.36
N ALA A 184 -3.17 -1.03 4.47
CA ALA A 184 -3.57 0.37 4.50
C ALA A 184 -3.12 1.09 3.22
N ALA A 185 -4.08 1.57 2.43
CA ALA A 185 -3.82 2.34 1.22
C ALA A 185 -3.92 3.84 1.50
N TYR A 186 -2.96 4.62 0.99
CA TYR A 186 -2.87 6.07 1.23
C TYR A 186 -2.98 6.80 -0.11
N ALA A 187 -4.13 7.35 -0.40
CA ALA A 187 -4.43 7.96 -1.69
C ALA A 187 -4.53 9.49 -1.60
N PRO A 188 -3.64 10.22 -2.29
CA PRO A 188 -3.74 11.67 -2.41
C PRO A 188 -5.03 12.10 -3.12
N ALA A 189 -5.39 13.37 -2.97
CA ALA A 189 -6.49 13.97 -3.73
C ALA A 189 -6.37 13.68 -5.23
N GLY A 190 -7.48 13.29 -5.84
CA GLY A 190 -7.52 12.91 -7.27
C GLY A 190 -7.59 11.41 -7.52
N VAL A 191 -7.25 10.55 -6.56
CA VAL A 191 -7.38 9.08 -6.73
C VAL A 191 -8.85 8.64 -6.63
N GLY A 192 -9.55 9.04 -5.59
CA GLY A 192 -10.96 8.71 -5.35
C GLY A 192 -11.18 7.38 -4.60
N ALA A 193 -12.30 7.30 -3.88
CA ALA A 193 -12.62 6.18 -2.98
C ALA A 193 -12.85 4.86 -3.74
N ASP A 194 -13.49 4.90 -4.91
CA ASP A 194 -13.75 3.70 -5.71
C ASP A 194 -12.45 3.05 -6.21
N ALA A 195 -11.46 3.86 -6.62
CA ALA A 195 -10.16 3.34 -7.04
C ALA A 195 -9.41 2.68 -5.87
N VAL A 196 -9.49 3.26 -4.68
CA VAL A 196 -8.91 2.68 -3.45
C VAL A 196 -9.63 1.39 -3.09
N ARG A 197 -10.97 1.36 -3.18
CA ARG A 197 -11.75 0.15 -2.90
C ARG A 197 -11.38 -1.00 -3.85
N ASN A 198 -11.39 -0.73 -5.16
CA ASN A 198 -11.01 -1.74 -6.17
C ASN A 198 -9.57 -2.26 -5.93
N HIS A 199 -8.67 -1.39 -5.55
CA HIS A 199 -7.30 -1.78 -5.20
C HIS A 199 -7.24 -2.73 -3.99
N LEU A 200 -8.04 -2.47 -2.95
CA LEU A 200 -8.15 -3.36 -1.78
C LEU A 200 -8.83 -4.68 -2.13
N ASP A 201 -9.81 -4.68 -3.02
CA ASP A 201 -10.44 -5.89 -3.56
C ASP A 201 -9.41 -6.75 -4.32
N ASP A 202 -8.52 -6.14 -5.11
CA ASP A 202 -7.43 -6.86 -5.80
C ASP A 202 -6.43 -7.47 -4.79
N ILE A 203 -6.06 -6.73 -3.73
CA ILE A 203 -5.21 -7.29 -2.66
C ILE A 203 -5.90 -8.49 -2.01
N GLN A 204 -7.18 -8.36 -1.68
CA GLN A 204 -7.97 -9.43 -1.10
C GLN A 204 -7.99 -10.68 -2.00
N ALA A 205 -8.21 -10.49 -3.30
CA ALA A 205 -8.20 -11.57 -4.29
C ALA A 205 -6.82 -12.27 -4.34
N ASN A 206 -5.74 -11.50 -4.36
CA ASN A 206 -4.38 -12.02 -4.36
C ASN A 206 -4.05 -12.78 -3.06
N VAL A 207 -4.47 -12.29 -1.90
CA VAL A 207 -4.29 -13.00 -0.61
C VAL A 207 -5.03 -14.33 -0.61
N ARG A 208 -6.22 -14.40 -1.20
CA ARG A 208 -6.99 -15.64 -1.31
C ARG A 208 -6.37 -16.70 -2.22
N LEU A 209 -5.46 -16.34 -3.11
CA LEU A 209 -4.65 -17.33 -3.85
C LEU A 209 -3.75 -18.16 -2.92
N VAL A 210 -3.38 -17.59 -1.78
CA VAL A 210 -2.48 -18.22 -0.80
C VAL A 210 -3.23 -18.78 0.39
N ALA A 211 -4.30 -18.11 0.80
CA ALA A 211 -5.14 -18.44 1.95
C ALA A 211 -6.63 -18.36 1.54
N PRO A 212 -7.16 -19.35 0.81
CA PRO A 212 -8.54 -19.32 0.32
C PRO A 212 -9.59 -19.15 1.42
N GLU A 213 -9.30 -19.67 2.61
CA GLU A 213 -10.21 -19.62 3.77
C GLU A 213 -10.06 -18.32 4.59
N ALA A 214 -9.17 -17.40 4.19
CA ALA A 214 -8.99 -16.15 4.91
C ALA A 214 -10.27 -15.30 4.87
N GLN A 215 -10.66 -14.81 6.04
CA GLN A 215 -11.87 -14.02 6.23
C GLN A 215 -11.55 -12.54 6.19
N THR A 216 -12.35 -11.78 5.47
CA THR A 216 -12.31 -10.31 5.49
C THR A 216 -13.15 -9.82 6.66
N GLU A 217 -12.51 -9.12 7.60
CA GLU A 217 -13.19 -8.52 8.75
C GLU A 217 -13.62 -7.09 8.48
N GLU A 218 -12.81 -6.34 7.75
CA GLU A 218 -13.10 -4.96 7.37
C GLU A 218 -12.54 -4.66 5.97
N LEU A 219 -13.32 -3.99 5.15
CA LEU A 219 -12.89 -3.31 3.94
C LEU A 219 -13.57 -1.95 3.91
N ALA A 220 -12.81 -0.91 4.21
CA ALA A 220 -13.34 0.45 4.38
C ALA A 220 -12.50 1.48 3.62
N THR A 221 -13.16 2.55 3.19
CA THR A 221 -12.51 3.76 2.68
C THR A 221 -13.01 4.97 3.45
N LEU A 222 -12.07 5.80 3.93
CA LEU A 222 -12.35 7.02 4.67
C LEU A 222 -11.85 8.20 3.83
N THR A 223 -12.74 9.11 3.51
CA THR A 223 -12.44 10.31 2.70
C THR A 223 -12.32 11.53 3.60
N ALA A 224 -11.35 12.39 3.30
CA ALA A 224 -11.28 13.72 3.88
C ALA A 224 -12.39 14.58 3.27
N SER A 225 -13.54 14.59 3.91
CA SER A 225 -14.70 15.43 3.59
C SER A 225 -14.72 16.65 4.49
#